data_e7cca1fe8c54403fda246378f2bce298
#
_entry.id   e7cca1fe8c54403fda246378f2bce298
#
_cell.length_a   1.000
_cell.length_b   1.000
_cell.length_c   1.000
_cell.angle_alpha   90.00
_cell.angle_beta   90.00
_cell.angle_gamma   90.00
#
_symmetry.space_group_name_H-M   'P 1'
#
loop_
_entity.id
_entity.type
_entity.pdbx_description
1 polymer ?
#
loop_
_entity_poly.entity_id
_entity_poly.type
_entity_poly.pdbx_seq_one_letter_code
_entity_poly.pdbx_strand_id
1 'polypeptide(L)'
;MSTDVLILNTAVTDLRRPDFEFADELVGKGGLAKCRTEDMPDYSQQQLAEWIEQGFATAGGPGNTAPLIARTGLKVAVGVNLGRGDYDGLDAQGRFFHDVLTANGIDMSQTYIHPDLHTGTTFIHSTIGQDRGGIAYFPGANDDYDFEIFKGAVERLRPRMVYYMYSGLSDRGDANGGRDLAEFIKWCRGNGAVTIVDSHTLTGNPHALIEQGVAVKEYRLLEPLLPEVDLFFTSCDEARLIENTLAPGRKWIEFGEHENNVHFLDFLTERFWRKDGRTKLFGVTVSDGAYEQHVNPDETVDGPNRIESRFMAGEVVDLVGAGDSFRAGLITYVTSHLDEFKAGSIDFTEAVQMGNLFASMFIKAPLEDRYGNIHAYDKMLKVVRSDVTYQSFDELQDALS
;
A
#
# COMPACT_ATOMS: atom_id res chain seq x y z
N MET A 1 23.18 -11.50 4.68
CA MET A 1 22.10 -11.53 5.71
C MET A 1 20.79 -11.56 4.96
N SER A 2 19.82 -12.38 5.36
CA SER A 2 18.53 -12.45 4.67
C SER A 2 17.72 -11.19 4.95
N THR A 3 17.02 -10.67 3.95
CA THR A 3 16.04 -9.59 4.06
C THR A 3 14.71 -10.18 4.52
N ASP A 4 14.02 -9.53 5.45
CA ASP A 4 12.71 -10.01 5.90
C ASP A 4 11.63 -9.60 4.90
N VAL A 5 11.60 -8.34 4.49
CA VAL A 5 10.61 -7.79 3.55
C VAL A 5 11.30 -7.06 2.42
N LEU A 6 10.94 -7.39 1.18
CA LEU A 6 11.29 -6.62 -0.02
C LEU A 6 10.04 -5.94 -0.56
N ILE A 7 10.05 -4.62 -0.58
CA ILE A 7 8.96 -3.81 -1.15
C ILE A 7 9.38 -3.37 -2.55
N LEU A 8 8.49 -3.58 -3.49
CA LEU A 8 8.72 -3.31 -4.91
C LEU A 8 7.72 -2.30 -5.45
N ASN A 9 8.18 -1.50 -6.40
CA ASN A 9 7.42 -0.51 -7.16
C ASN A 9 7.01 0.72 -6.35
N THR A 10 6.60 1.64 -7.04
CA THR A 10 6.00 2.97 -6.95
C THR A 10 6.68 3.88 -5.95
N ALA A 11 7.97 4.18 -6.20
CA ALA A 11 8.62 5.31 -5.52
C ALA A 11 7.93 6.61 -5.91
N VAL A 12 7.43 7.34 -4.93
CA VAL A 12 6.70 8.60 -5.15
C VAL A 12 7.14 9.67 -4.17
N THR A 13 7.35 10.87 -4.67
CA THR A 13 7.44 12.07 -3.85
C THR A 13 6.11 12.81 -3.91
N ASP A 14 5.41 12.83 -2.78
CA ASP A 14 4.12 13.50 -2.65
C ASP A 14 4.33 14.97 -2.30
N LEU A 15 4.02 15.86 -3.22
CA LEU A 15 4.06 17.31 -3.02
C LEU A 15 2.66 17.83 -2.66
N ARG A 16 2.57 18.60 -1.57
CA ARG A 16 1.30 19.09 -1.02
C ARG A 16 1.32 20.58 -0.88
N ARG A 17 0.45 21.27 -1.62
CA ARG A 17 0.38 22.73 -1.56
C ARG A 17 -1.07 23.19 -1.78
N PRO A 18 -1.48 24.32 -1.18
CA PRO A 18 -2.81 24.88 -1.38
C PRO A 18 -3.02 25.52 -2.77
N ASP A 19 -1.96 25.72 -3.53
CA ASP A 19 -1.99 26.25 -4.89
C ASP A 19 -1.92 25.19 -5.99
N PHE A 20 -2.10 23.90 -5.65
CA PHE A 20 -2.24 22.79 -6.61
C PHE A 20 -3.71 22.55 -7.00
N GLU A 21 -4.47 23.61 -7.25
CA GLU A 21 -5.88 23.56 -7.63
C GLU A 21 -6.12 22.67 -8.87
N PHE A 22 -5.14 22.59 -9.78
CA PHE A 22 -5.22 21.73 -10.96
C PHE A 22 -5.38 20.24 -10.61
N ALA A 23 -4.89 19.79 -9.46
CA ALA A 23 -5.08 18.41 -9.02
C ALA A 23 -6.56 18.11 -8.75
N ASP A 24 -7.31 19.04 -8.16
CA ASP A 24 -8.76 18.89 -7.96
C ASP A 24 -9.54 18.92 -9.28
N GLU A 25 -9.07 19.67 -10.28
CA GLU A 25 -9.69 19.69 -11.59
C GLU A 25 -9.55 18.36 -12.33
N LEU A 26 -8.44 17.64 -12.09
CA LEU A 26 -8.19 16.33 -12.68
C LEU A 26 -8.92 15.20 -11.93
N VAL A 27 -9.12 15.36 -10.62
CA VAL A 27 -9.54 14.26 -9.75
C VAL A 27 -10.56 14.73 -8.74
N GLY A 28 -11.68 14.02 -8.65
CA GLY A 28 -12.63 14.24 -7.57
C GLY A 28 -12.07 13.84 -6.21
N LYS A 29 -12.76 14.28 -5.14
CA LYS A 29 -12.40 13.98 -3.75
C LYS A 29 -12.16 12.47 -3.53
N GLY A 30 -11.04 12.15 -2.94
CA GLY A 30 -10.66 10.76 -2.65
C GLY A 30 -10.12 9.96 -3.84
N GLY A 31 -10.16 10.53 -5.06
CA GLY A 31 -9.68 9.88 -6.27
C GLY A 31 -8.19 10.06 -6.54
N LEU A 32 -7.69 9.30 -7.50
CA LEU A 32 -6.36 9.45 -8.07
C LEU A 32 -6.47 9.46 -9.60
N ALA A 33 -5.84 10.42 -10.25
CA ALA A 33 -5.61 10.37 -11.69
C ALA A 33 -4.15 9.99 -11.95
N LYS A 34 -3.93 8.85 -12.63
CA LYS A 34 -2.67 8.57 -13.28
C LYS A 34 -2.60 9.44 -14.53
N CYS A 35 -1.73 10.43 -14.51
CA CYS A 35 -1.46 11.34 -15.61
C CYS A 35 -0.32 10.78 -16.48
N ARG A 36 -0.24 11.22 -17.74
CA ARG A 36 0.91 10.85 -18.57
C ARG A 36 2.14 11.61 -18.09
N THR A 37 3.29 10.96 -18.09
CA THR A 37 4.57 11.54 -17.64
C THR A 37 4.90 12.85 -18.36
N GLU A 38 4.63 12.94 -19.66
CA GLU A 38 4.87 14.12 -20.46
C GLU A 38 3.92 15.30 -20.21
N ASP A 39 2.81 15.06 -19.50
CA ASP A 39 1.85 16.10 -19.10
C ASP A 39 2.15 16.69 -17.73
N MET A 40 3.25 16.27 -17.08
CA MET A 40 3.67 16.84 -15.81
C MET A 40 3.90 18.36 -15.94
N PRO A 41 3.37 19.18 -15.02
CA PRO A 41 3.64 20.62 -15.02
C PRO A 41 5.15 20.93 -15.09
N ASP A 42 5.52 21.92 -15.89
CA ASP A 42 6.92 22.29 -16.16
C ASP A 42 7.54 23.06 -14.95
N TYR A 43 7.74 22.31 -13.85
CA TYR A 43 8.47 22.80 -12.69
C TYR A 43 9.94 22.44 -12.80
N SER A 44 10.82 23.43 -12.62
CA SER A 44 12.27 23.16 -12.62
C SER A 44 12.67 22.26 -11.44
N GLN A 45 13.73 21.49 -11.60
CA GLN A 45 14.29 20.69 -10.51
C GLN A 45 14.67 21.53 -9.29
N GLN A 46 15.13 22.77 -9.51
CA GLN A 46 15.40 23.71 -8.43
C GLN A 46 14.13 24.09 -7.66
N GLN A 47 13.03 24.35 -8.36
CA GLN A 47 11.75 24.71 -7.72
C GLN A 47 11.19 23.53 -6.90
N LEU A 48 11.29 22.31 -7.43
CA LEU A 48 10.90 21.10 -6.70
C LEU A 48 11.77 20.88 -5.44
N ALA A 49 13.08 21.08 -5.55
CA ALA A 49 14.00 21.02 -4.41
C ALA A 49 13.66 22.07 -3.34
N GLU A 50 13.37 23.32 -3.74
CA GLU A 50 12.96 24.38 -2.82
C GLU A 50 11.67 24.01 -2.06
N TRP A 51 10.68 23.41 -2.71
CA TRP A 51 9.46 22.95 -2.04
C TRP A 51 9.70 21.79 -1.08
N ILE A 52 10.60 20.86 -1.43
CA ILE A 52 11.03 19.78 -0.56
C ILE A 52 11.70 20.35 0.71
N GLU A 53 12.63 21.28 0.55
CA GLU A 53 13.32 21.96 1.68
C GLU A 53 12.35 22.75 2.58
N GLN A 54 11.29 23.30 2.01
CA GLN A 54 10.23 24.00 2.74
C GLN A 54 9.27 23.06 3.50
N GLY A 55 9.42 21.73 3.36
CA GLY A 55 8.62 20.75 4.06
C GLY A 55 7.27 20.42 3.37
N PHE A 56 7.11 20.77 2.09
CA PHE A 56 5.90 20.45 1.33
C PHE A 56 5.91 19.03 0.73
N ALA A 57 6.93 18.23 1.02
CA ALA A 57 7.08 16.89 0.50
C ALA A 57 6.96 15.80 1.56
N THR A 58 6.37 14.66 1.17
CA THR A 58 6.45 13.40 1.92
C THR A 58 6.83 12.26 0.96
N ALA A 59 7.53 11.24 1.47
CA ALA A 59 7.81 10.05 0.70
C ALA A 59 6.55 9.15 0.68
N GLY A 60 5.99 8.95 -0.51
CA GLY A 60 4.81 8.10 -0.74
C GLY A 60 5.19 6.68 -1.16
N GLY A 61 4.18 5.83 -1.42
CA GLY A 61 4.43 4.43 -1.74
C GLY A 61 5.25 3.71 -0.65
N PRO A 62 6.42 3.11 -0.99
CA PRO A 62 7.29 2.49 0.01
C PRO A 62 7.70 3.43 1.16
N GLY A 63 7.68 4.75 0.96
CA GLY A 63 7.92 5.73 2.01
C GLY A 63 6.87 5.70 3.13
N ASN A 64 5.63 5.35 2.82
CA ASN A 64 4.56 5.18 3.83
C ASN A 64 4.61 3.81 4.54
N THR A 65 5.41 2.85 4.08
CA THR A 65 5.36 1.45 4.54
C THR A 65 6.70 0.97 5.10
N ALA A 66 7.79 1.13 4.34
CA ALA A 66 9.10 0.57 4.69
C ALA A 66 9.64 1.06 6.04
N PRO A 67 9.61 2.38 6.35
CA PRO A 67 10.09 2.88 7.64
C PRO A 67 9.30 2.33 8.84
N LEU A 68 7.98 2.16 8.69
CA LEU A 68 7.12 1.61 9.73
C LEU A 68 7.51 0.16 10.06
N ILE A 69 7.72 -0.67 9.04
CA ILE A 69 8.14 -2.06 9.20
C ILE A 69 9.54 -2.13 9.83
N ALA A 70 10.48 -1.32 9.35
CA ALA A 70 11.87 -1.33 9.84
C ALA A 70 11.97 -0.95 11.33
N ARG A 71 11.15 -0.01 11.80
CA ARG A 71 11.11 0.40 13.22
C ARG A 71 10.72 -0.74 14.16
N THR A 72 10.04 -1.77 13.68
CA THR A 72 9.74 -2.96 14.49
C THR A 72 10.93 -3.90 14.67
N GLY A 73 12.02 -3.68 13.93
CA GLY A 73 13.23 -4.49 13.96
C GLY A 73 13.38 -5.45 12.78
N LEU A 74 12.42 -5.48 11.84
CA LEU A 74 12.54 -6.26 10.61
C LEU A 74 13.50 -5.58 9.63
N LYS A 75 14.21 -6.39 8.83
CA LYS A 75 15.11 -5.92 7.77
C LYS A 75 14.33 -5.70 6.49
N VAL A 76 14.27 -4.45 6.06
CA VAL A 76 13.51 -4.04 4.88
C VAL A 76 14.46 -3.56 3.78
N ALA A 77 14.22 -4.05 2.57
CA ALA A 77 14.83 -3.55 1.34
C ALA A 77 13.73 -3.03 0.41
N VAL A 78 14.10 -2.09 -0.46
CA VAL A 78 13.20 -1.52 -1.46
C VAL A 78 13.82 -1.67 -2.85
N GLY A 79 13.01 -2.15 -3.81
CA GLY A 79 13.37 -2.23 -5.23
C GLY A 79 12.49 -1.28 -6.04
N VAL A 80 13.03 -0.11 -6.40
CA VAL A 80 12.28 0.98 -7.03
C VAL A 80 13.08 1.62 -8.16
N ASN A 81 12.36 2.34 -9.02
CA ASN A 81 12.95 3.20 -10.03
C ASN A 81 12.97 4.64 -9.55
N LEU A 82 14.12 5.31 -9.67
CA LEU A 82 14.30 6.74 -9.42
C LEU A 82 14.87 7.42 -10.67
N GLY A 83 14.58 8.69 -10.84
CA GLY A 83 15.08 9.48 -11.96
C GLY A 83 16.52 9.94 -11.77
N ARG A 84 17.30 9.99 -12.86
CA ARG A 84 18.64 10.58 -12.88
C ARG A 84 18.56 12.10 -12.85
N GLY A 85 19.51 12.73 -12.16
CA GLY A 85 19.62 14.19 -12.10
C GLY A 85 20.89 14.67 -11.40
N ASP A 86 20.89 15.94 -11.00
CA ASP A 86 22.07 16.65 -10.50
C ASP A 86 22.24 16.59 -8.97
N TYR A 87 21.32 15.93 -8.25
CA TYR A 87 21.38 15.78 -6.79
C TYR A 87 21.99 14.42 -6.42
N ASP A 88 23.31 14.34 -6.39
CA ASP A 88 24.09 13.11 -6.20
C ASP A 88 23.69 11.98 -7.18
N GLY A 89 23.45 12.34 -8.44
CA GLY A 89 23.08 11.41 -9.51
C GLY A 89 21.60 11.10 -9.60
N LEU A 90 20.77 11.68 -8.74
CA LEU A 90 19.31 11.58 -8.72
C LEU A 90 18.67 12.94 -9.05
N ASP A 91 17.42 12.94 -9.49
CA ASP A 91 16.60 14.15 -9.50
C ASP A 91 16.21 14.58 -8.07
N ALA A 92 15.67 15.77 -7.90
CA ALA A 92 15.35 16.32 -6.58
C ALA A 92 14.38 15.44 -5.80
N GLN A 93 13.37 14.90 -6.47
CA GLN A 93 12.36 14.01 -5.87
C GLN A 93 12.97 12.66 -5.48
N GLY A 94 13.78 12.07 -6.36
CA GLY A 94 14.46 10.80 -6.11
C GLY A 94 15.48 10.91 -4.99
N ARG A 95 16.20 12.02 -4.91
CA ARG A 95 17.12 12.30 -3.81
C ARG A 95 16.40 12.37 -2.48
N PHE A 96 15.31 13.14 -2.42
CA PHE A 96 14.47 13.22 -1.22
C PHE A 96 13.95 11.85 -0.79
N PHE A 97 13.36 11.09 -1.72
CA PHE A 97 12.85 9.76 -1.43
C PHE A 97 13.94 8.83 -0.90
N HIS A 98 15.09 8.80 -1.57
CA HIS A 98 16.24 7.99 -1.16
C HIS A 98 16.74 8.34 0.24
N ASP A 99 16.87 9.65 0.55
CA ASP A 99 17.35 10.12 1.84
C ASP A 99 16.40 9.79 2.98
N VAL A 100 15.08 9.95 2.77
CA VAL A 100 14.06 9.57 3.77
C VAL A 100 14.17 8.09 4.10
N LEU A 101 14.26 7.22 3.10
CA LEU A 101 14.33 5.78 3.32
C LEU A 101 15.66 5.37 3.97
N THR A 102 16.78 5.89 3.49
CA THR A 102 18.11 5.60 4.04
C THR A 102 18.23 6.06 5.48
N ALA A 103 17.71 7.24 5.82
CA ALA A 103 17.70 7.77 7.20
C ALA A 103 16.89 6.88 8.16
N ASN A 104 15.92 6.11 7.64
CA ASN A 104 15.15 5.13 8.40
C ASN A 104 15.70 3.69 8.32
N GLY A 105 16.94 3.52 7.85
CA GLY A 105 17.64 2.23 7.85
C GLY A 105 17.18 1.23 6.78
N ILE A 106 16.52 1.71 5.73
CA ILE A 106 16.06 0.87 4.62
C ILE A 106 17.22 0.59 3.65
N ASP A 107 17.33 -0.65 3.21
CA ASP A 107 18.30 -1.02 2.16
C ASP A 107 17.80 -0.57 0.77
N MET A 108 18.43 0.49 0.25
CA MET A 108 18.16 1.06 -1.07
C MET A 108 19.08 0.51 -2.18
N SER A 109 19.88 -0.53 -1.91
CA SER A 109 20.85 -1.09 -2.86
C SER A 109 20.22 -1.70 -4.12
N GLN A 110 18.90 -1.88 -4.13
CA GLN A 110 18.14 -2.40 -5.26
C GLN A 110 17.42 -1.29 -6.05
N THR A 111 17.84 -0.05 -5.89
CA THR A 111 17.32 1.08 -6.67
C THR A 111 17.87 1.03 -8.11
N TYR A 112 16.98 1.13 -9.10
CA TYR A 112 17.34 1.38 -10.49
C TYR A 112 17.25 2.88 -10.79
N ILE A 113 18.31 3.47 -11.33
CA ILE A 113 18.33 4.89 -11.73
C ILE A 113 17.99 4.97 -13.21
N HIS A 114 16.77 5.44 -13.50
CA HIS A 114 16.30 5.59 -14.88
C HIS A 114 17.02 6.75 -15.56
N PRO A 115 17.58 6.55 -16.77
CA PRO A 115 18.40 7.57 -17.44
C PRO A 115 17.61 8.80 -17.90
N ASP A 116 16.35 8.62 -18.30
CA ASP A 116 15.59 9.59 -19.10
C ASP A 116 14.27 10.03 -18.42
N LEU A 117 13.73 9.29 -17.46
CA LEU A 117 12.47 9.62 -16.79
C LEU A 117 12.74 10.10 -15.37
N HIS A 118 11.95 11.09 -14.90
CA HIS A 118 11.99 11.59 -13.54
C HIS A 118 11.41 10.59 -12.54
N THR A 119 11.73 10.78 -11.25
CA THR A 119 11.10 10.03 -10.17
C THR A 119 9.59 10.29 -10.12
N GLY A 120 8.81 9.26 -9.80
CA GLY A 120 7.36 9.38 -9.63
C GLY A 120 7.00 10.53 -8.69
N THR A 121 6.05 11.36 -9.09
CA THR A 121 5.65 12.57 -8.36
C THR A 121 4.14 12.65 -8.29
N THR A 122 3.60 12.99 -7.11
CA THR A 122 2.20 13.39 -6.98
C THR A 122 2.09 14.85 -6.63
N PHE A 123 1.04 15.47 -7.13
CA PHE A 123 0.61 16.80 -6.69
C PHE A 123 -0.73 16.66 -5.99
N ILE A 124 -0.79 17.08 -4.74
CA ILE A 124 -1.95 16.96 -3.88
C ILE A 124 -2.39 18.37 -3.47
N HIS A 125 -3.59 18.75 -3.89
CA HIS A 125 -4.22 19.96 -3.37
C HIS A 125 -4.66 19.69 -1.94
N SER A 126 -3.97 20.25 -0.99
CA SER A 126 -4.21 20.02 0.42
C SER A 126 -3.92 21.26 1.25
N THR A 127 -4.86 21.59 2.13
CA THR A 127 -4.62 22.44 3.29
C THR A 127 -4.62 21.54 4.53
N ILE A 128 -3.63 21.73 5.40
CA ILE A 128 -3.47 20.95 6.65
C ILE A 128 -4.79 20.88 7.41
N GLY A 129 -5.21 19.68 7.82
CA GLY A 129 -6.43 19.46 8.61
C GLY A 129 -7.73 19.36 7.81
N GLN A 130 -7.69 19.33 6.49
CA GLN A 130 -8.84 19.09 5.62
C GLN A 130 -8.87 17.67 5.08
N ASP A 131 -10.05 17.24 4.64
CA ASP A 131 -10.22 15.98 3.91
C ASP A 131 -9.24 15.89 2.74
N ARG A 132 -8.78 14.69 2.46
CA ARG A 132 -7.91 14.38 1.33
C ARG A 132 -8.51 14.90 0.02
N GLY A 133 -7.81 15.79 -0.66
CA GLY A 133 -8.11 16.24 -2.03
C GLY A 133 -7.81 15.16 -3.08
N GLY A 134 -7.91 15.54 -4.34
CA GLY A 134 -7.49 14.71 -5.46
C GLY A 134 -5.97 14.55 -5.52
N ILE A 135 -5.51 13.42 -6.03
CA ILE A 135 -4.11 13.10 -6.23
C ILE A 135 -3.82 13.02 -7.73
N ALA A 136 -3.08 14.00 -8.27
CA ALA A 136 -2.56 13.94 -9.64
C ALA A 136 -1.21 13.24 -9.63
N TYR A 137 -1.15 12.00 -10.09
CA TYR A 137 0.04 11.16 -10.10
C TYR A 137 0.69 11.12 -11.47
N PHE A 138 1.97 11.49 -11.52
CA PHE A 138 2.86 11.42 -12.69
C PHE A 138 3.90 10.32 -12.44
N PRO A 139 3.78 9.18 -13.11
CA PRO A 139 4.56 7.98 -12.77
C PRO A 139 6.06 8.12 -13.04
N GLY A 140 6.46 8.87 -14.07
CA GLY A 140 7.87 8.97 -14.43
C GLY A 140 8.52 7.60 -14.60
N ALA A 141 9.63 7.36 -13.92
CA ALA A 141 10.39 6.12 -13.98
C ALA A 141 9.60 4.87 -13.54
N ASN A 142 8.53 5.04 -12.76
CA ASN A 142 7.69 3.90 -12.35
C ASN A 142 6.94 3.28 -13.54
N ASP A 143 6.70 4.03 -14.63
CA ASP A 143 6.05 3.46 -15.82
C ASP A 143 6.92 2.43 -16.56
N ASP A 144 8.25 2.48 -16.37
CA ASP A 144 9.19 1.53 -16.97
C ASP A 144 9.72 0.52 -15.95
N TYR A 145 8.83 -0.09 -15.16
CA TYR A 145 9.21 -1.04 -14.11
C TYR A 145 9.54 -2.43 -14.72
N ASP A 146 10.83 -2.79 -14.76
CA ASP A 146 11.32 -4.03 -15.37
C ASP A 146 11.47 -5.16 -14.34
N PHE A 147 10.60 -6.16 -14.40
CA PHE A 147 10.68 -7.31 -13.49
C PHE A 147 11.99 -8.10 -13.59
N GLU A 148 12.67 -8.12 -14.74
CA GLU A 148 13.95 -8.84 -14.86
C GLU A 148 15.04 -8.23 -14.00
N ILE A 149 15.05 -6.91 -13.84
CA ILE A 149 15.96 -6.21 -12.90
C ILE A 149 15.68 -6.68 -11.47
N PHE A 150 14.40 -6.74 -11.09
CA PHE A 150 14.00 -7.04 -9.73
C PHE A 150 13.95 -8.53 -9.38
N LYS A 151 13.89 -9.42 -10.36
CA LYS A 151 14.19 -10.86 -10.14
C LYS A 151 15.59 -11.03 -9.54
N GLY A 152 16.59 -10.33 -10.10
CA GLY A 152 17.93 -10.31 -9.52
C GLY A 152 18.00 -9.81 -8.07
N ALA A 153 17.16 -8.86 -7.68
CA ALA A 153 17.03 -8.41 -6.29
C ALA A 153 16.47 -9.52 -5.39
N VAL A 154 15.40 -10.19 -5.79
CA VAL A 154 14.80 -11.31 -5.04
C VAL A 154 15.80 -12.45 -4.86
N GLU A 155 16.55 -12.81 -5.91
CA GLU A 155 17.57 -13.88 -5.84
C GLU A 155 18.71 -13.54 -4.88
N ARG A 156 19.19 -12.29 -4.89
CA ARG A 156 20.28 -11.84 -4.01
C ARG A 156 19.85 -11.72 -2.56
N LEU A 157 18.69 -11.11 -2.31
CA LEU A 157 18.21 -10.79 -0.98
C LEU A 157 17.49 -11.96 -0.30
N ARG A 158 16.88 -12.85 -1.08
CA ARG A 158 16.05 -13.98 -0.61
C ARG A 158 15.05 -13.54 0.45
N PRO A 159 14.17 -12.58 0.13
CA PRO A 159 13.23 -12.04 1.10
C PRO A 159 12.24 -13.11 1.55
N ARG A 160 11.85 -13.03 2.82
CA ARG A 160 10.80 -13.89 3.38
C ARG A 160 9.42 -13.48 2.85
N MET A 161 9.23 -12.16 2.64
CA MET A 161 8.02 -11.58 2.06
C MET A 161 8.38 -10.61 0.93
N VAL A 162 7.59 -10.65 -0.15
CA VAL A 162 7.64 -9.70 -1.26
C VAL A 162 6.32 -8.95 -1.32
N TYR A 163 6.39 -7.63 -1.24
CA TYR A 163 5.26 -6.73 -1.39
C TYR A 163 5.41 -5.90 -2.66
N TYR A 164 4.54 -6.12 -3.65
CA TYR A 164 4.44 -5.25 -4.82
C TYR A 164 3.34 -4.23 -4.60
N MET A 165 3.72 -2.95 -4.53
CA MET A 165 2.80 -1.86 -4.24
C MET A 165 2.12 -1.34 -5.50
N TYR A 166 0.83 -1.05 -5.37
CA TYR A 166 0.03 -0.28 -6.31
C TYR A 166 -0.01 -0.87 -7.73
N SER A 167 -0.51 -2.11 -7.86
CA SER A 167 -0.85 -2.65 -9.18
C SER A 167 -1.85 -1.71 -9.90
N GLY A 168 -1.58 -1.41 -11.14
CA GLY A 168 -2.34 -0.45 -11.95
C GLY A 168 -1.68 0.92 -12.14
N LEU A 169 -0.53 1.16 -11.53
CA LEU A 169 0.18 2.45 -11.59
C LEU A 169 1.49 2.43 -12.39
N SER A 170 1.84 1.31 -13.07
CA SER A 170 3.02 1.18 -13.91
C SER A 170 2.64 0.60 -15.26
N ASP A 171 2.89 1.30 -16.36
CA ASP A 171 2.51 0.82 -17.70
C ASP A 171 3.22 -0.49 -18.05
N ARG A 172 4.54 -0.57 -17.83
CA ARG A 172 5.30 -1.80 -18.09
C ARG A 172 5.03 -2.88 -17.05
N GLY A 173 4.90 -2.53 -15.77
CA GLY A 173 4.57 -3.46 -14.70
C GLY A 173 3.19 -4.11 -14.88
N ASP A 174 2.23 -3.37 -15.43
CA ASP A 174 0.86 -3.82 -15.67
C ASP A 174 0.65 -4.34 -17.11
N ALA A 175 1.72 -4.48 -17.89
CA ALA A 175 1.66 -4.92 -19.28
C ALA A 175 0.96 -6.28 -19.45
N ASN A 176 0.53 -6.55 -20.65
CA ASN A 176 -0.21 -7.77 -21.02
C ASN A 176 -1.45 -8.03 -20.16
N GLY A 177 -2.08 -6.94 -19.63
CA GLY A 177 -3.27 -7.02 -18.78
C GLY A 177 -2.97 -7.66 -17.42
N GLY A 178 -1.84 -7.32 -16.82
CA GLY A 178 -1.39 -7.78 -15.50
C GLY A 178 -0.78 -9.19 -15.48
N ARG A 179 -0.62 -9.85 -16.64
CA ARG A 179 -0.04 -11.20 -16.69
C ARG A 179 1.43 -11.22 -16.31
N ASP A 180 2.20 -10.20 -16.74
CA ASP A 180 3.63 -10.11 -16.45
C ASP A 180 3.86 -9.97 -14.94
N LEU A 181 3.05 -9.16 -14.26
CA LEU A 181 3.05 -9.07 -12.79
C LEU A 181 2.63 -10.40 -12.14
N ALA A 182 1.57 -11.05 -12.64
CA ALA A 182 1.12 -12.34 -12.11
C ALA A 182 2.20 -13.42 -12.23
N GLU A 183 2.92 -13.49 -13.35
CA GLU A 183 4.05 -14.41 -13.55
C GLU A 183 5.22 -14.09 -12.62
N PHE A 184 5.52 -12.81 -12.42
CA PHE A 184 6.55 -12.38 -11.48
C PHE A 184 6.20 -12.76 -10.03
N ILE A 185 4.97 -12.52 -9.58
CA ILE A 185 4.48 -12.88 -8.24
C ILE A 185 4.53 -14.40 -8.05
N LYS A 186 4.06 -15.16 -9.05
CA LYS A 186 4.17 -16.62 -9.04
C LYS A 186 5.62 -17.11 -8.94
N TRP A 187 6.53 -16.44 -9.65
CA TRP A 187 7.96 -16.75 -9.59
C TRP A 187 8.53 -16.42 -8.19
N CYS A 188 8.16 -15.30 -7.56
CA CYS A 188 8.54 -14.99 -6.18
C CYS A 188 8.09 -16.06 -5.19
N ARG A 189 6.84 -16.55 -5.32
CA ARG A 189 6.30 -17.66 -4.52
C ARG A 189 7.11 -18.94 -4.74
N GLY A 190 7.45 -19.24 -5.99
CA GLY A 190 8.32 -20.38 -6.36
C GLY A 190 9.71 -20.31 -5.73
N ASN A 191 10.21 -19.11 -5.43
CA ASN A 191 11.45 -18.87 -4.69
C ASN A 191 11.28 -18.84 -3.16
N GLY A 192 10.10 -19.20 -2.65
CA GLY A 192 9.83 -19.39 -1.23
C GLY A 192 9.33 -18.18 -0.46
N ALA A 193 9.15 -17.04 -1.13
CA ALA A 193 8.56 -15.86 -0.53
C ALA A 193 7.05 -16.02 -0.31
N VAL A 194 6.51 -15.37 0.72
CA VAL A 194 5.10 -15.03 0.84
C VAL A 194 4.88 -13.71 0.10
N THR A 195 3.79 -13.61 -0.64
CA THR A 195 3.56 -12.45 -1.52
C THR A 195 2.32 -11.67 -1.10
N ILE A 196 2.43 -10.36 -1.11
CA ILE A 196 1.31 -9.44 -0.97
C ILE A 196 1.31 -8.45 -2.13
N VAL A 197 0.14 -8.18 -2.65
CA VAL A 197 -0.11 -7.15 -3.65
C VAL A 197 -1.33 -6.35 -3.22
N ASP A 198 -1.33 -5.08 -3.50
CA ASP A 198 -2.51 -4.24 -3.37
C ASP A 198 -2.88 -3.59 -4.71
N SER A 199 -4.10 -3.15 -4.79
CA SER A 199 -4.54 -2.19 -5.78
C SER A 199 -4.50 -0.79 -5.18
N HIS A 200 -4.58 0.21 -6.02
CA HIS A 200 -4.79 1.59 -5.60
C HIS A 200 -6.12 2.08 -6.18
N THR A 201 -6.62 3.22 -5.72
CA THR A 201 -7.71 3.90 -6.42
C THR A 201 -7.22 4.28 -7.83
N LEU A 202 -7.79 3.65 -8.86
CA LEU A 202 -7.34 3.78 -10.25
C LEU A 202 -8.25 4.69 -11.09
N THR A 203 -8.98 5.58 -10.44
CA THR A 203 -9.94 6.47 -11.09
C THR A 203 -10.17 7.77 -10.33
N GLY A 204 -10.46 8.84 -11.05
CA GLY A 204 -11.09 10.02 -10.49
C GLY A 204 -12.57 9.77 -10.17
N ASN A 205 -13.11 10.51 -9.19
CA ASN A 205 -14.50 10.44 -8.76
C ASN A 205 -15.00 9.02 -8.42
N PRO A 206 -14.32 8.24 -7.57
CA PRO A 206 -14.67 6.85 -7.28
C PRO A 206 -16.12 6.69 -6.82
N HIS A 207 -16.62 7.56 -5.96
CA HIS A 207 -17.99 7.51 -5.44
C HIS A 207 -19.05 7.57 -6.55
N ALA A 208 -18.90 8.48 -7.51
CA ALA A 208 -19.85 8.60 -8.62
C ALA A 208 -19.86 7.33 -9.50
N LEU A 209 -18.71 6.71 -9.71
CA LEU A 209 -18.60 5.46 -10.48
C LEU A 209 -19.19 4.26 -9.72
N ILE A 210 -19.01 4.21 -8.41
CA ILE A 210 -19.62 3.20 -7.55
C ILE A 210 -21.15 3.29 -7.60
N GLU A 211 -21.71 4.49 -7.39
CA GLU A 211 -23.16 4.72 -7.45
C GLU A 211 -23.79 4.35 -8.79
N GLN A 212 -23.07 4.59 -9.88
CA GLN A 212 -23.53 4.28 -11.24
C GLN A 212 -23.26 2.80 -11.63
N GLY A 213 -22.54 2.03 -10.83
CA GLY A 213 -22.15 0.66 -11.14
C GLY A 213 -21.21 0.56 -12.35
N VAL A 214 -20.37 1.59 -12.55
CA VAL A 214 -19.46 1.66 -13.71
C VAL A 214 -18.22 0.82 -13.47
N ALA A 215 -17.85 0.01 -14.48
CA ALA A 215 -16.61 -0.74 -14.47
C ALA A 215 -15.40 0.18 -14.75
N VAL A 216 -14.31 -0.03 -14.02
CA VAL A 216 -13.02 0.63 -14.22
C VAL A 216 -12.06 -0.40 -14.80
N LYS A 217 -11.78 -0.26 -16.12
CA LYS A 217 -11.07 -1.29 -16.90
C LYS A 217 -9.69 -1.65 -16.35
N GLU A 218 -9.05 -0.72 -15.69
CA GLU A 218 -7.74 -0.87 -15.05
C GLU A 218 -7.73 -2.00 -14.01
N TYR A 219 -8.83 -2.23 -13.30
CA TYR A 219 -8.93 -3.35 -12.34
C TYR A 219 -8.98 -4.74 -12.98
N ARG A 220 -9.12 -4.85 -14.34
CA ARG A 220 -9.04 -6.16 -15.01
C ARG A 220 -7.67 -6.82 -14.90
N LEU A 221 -6.62 -6.05 -14.64
CA LEU A 221 -5.26 -6.58 -14.37
C LEU A 221 -5.21 -7.51 -13.15
N LEU A 222 -6.16 -7.38 -12.22
CA LEU A 222 -6.26 -8.24 -11.04
C LEU A 222 -6.74 -9.67 -11.38
N GLU A 223 -7.40 -9.88 -12.52
CA GLU A 223 -7.90 -11.21 -12.91
C GLU A 223 -6.80 -12.28 -13.01
N PRO A 224 -5.67 -12.07 -13.70
CA PRO A 224 -4.57 -13.02 -13.69
C PRO A 224 -3.75 -12.99 -12.38
N LEU A 225 -3.75 -11.88 -11.64
CA LEU A 225 -2.90 -11.65 -10.49
C LEU A 225 -3.44 -12.31 -9.20
N LEU A 226 -4.74 -12.12 -8.91
CA LEU A 226 -5.35 -12.57 -7.66
C LEU A 226 -5.20 -14.07 -7.39
N PRO A 227 -5.21 -14.97 -8.37
CA PRO A 227 -4.90 -16.38 -8.12
C PRO A 227 -3.48 -16.66 -7.63
N GLU A 228 -2.53 -15.80 -7.98
CA GLU A 228 -1.10 -16.02 -7.74
C GLU A 228 -0.56 -15.33 -6.46
N VAL A 229 -1.34 -14.48 -5.79
CA VAL A 229 -0.91 -13.76 -4.59
C VAL A 229 -1.35 -14.50 -3.32
N ASP A 230 -0.55 -14.42 -2.25
CA ASP A 230 -0.91 -15.02 -0.95
C ASP A 230 -1.79 -14.09 -0.10
N LEU A 231 -1.53 -12.77 -0.11
CA LEU A 231 -2.31 -11.76 0.61
C LEU A 231 -2.75 -10.63 -0.33
N PHE A 232 -4.02 -10.25 -0.24
CA PHE A 232 -4.58 -9.11 -0.96
C PHE A 232 -5.51 -8.32 -0.05
N PHE A 233 -5.20 -7.05 0.17
CA PHE A 233 -6.04 -6.11 0.91
C PHE A 233 -6.33 -4.87 0.07
N THR A 234 -7.57 -4.41 0.11
CA THR A 234 -8.04 -3.23 -0.62
C THR A 234 -8.96 -2.39 0.27
N SER A 235 -9.27 -1.16 -0.13
CA SER A 235 -10.28 -0.34 0.56
C SER A 235 -11.69 -0.73 0.15
N CYS A 236 -12.70 -0.32 0.93
CA CYS A 236 -14.09 -0.61 0.60
C CYS A 236 -14.54 0.01 -0.73
N ASP A 237 -14.03 1.19 -1.08
CA ASP A 237 -14.35 1.83 -2.37
C ASP A 237 -13.72 1.09 -3.55
N GLU A 238 -12.46 0.71 -3.41
CA GLU A 238 -11.76 -0.12 -4.40
C GLU A 238 -12.43 -1.48 -4.56
N ALA A 239 -12.84 -2.13 -3.46
CA ALA A 239 -13.57 -3.40 -3.47
C ALA A 239 -14.81 -3.33 -4.38
N ARG A 240 -15.60 -2.26 -4.25
CA ARG A 240 -16.79 -2.04 -5.08
C ARG A 240 -16.45 -1.80 -6.55
N LEU A 241 -15.41 -1.03 -6.85
CA LEU A 241 -14.95 -0.79 -8.21
C LEU A 241 -14.37 -2.06 -8.85
N ILE A 242 -13.64 -2.87 -8.08
CA ILE A 242 -13.11 -4.17 -8.51
C ILE A 242 -14.27 -5.10 -8.87
N GLU A 243 -15.27 -5.23 -8.01
CA GLU A 243 -16.40 -6.11 -8.26
C GLU A 243 -17.28 -5.60 -9.42
N ASN A 244 -17.54 -4.30 -9.52
CA ASN A 244 -18.20 -3.71 -10.71
C ASN A 244 -17.48 -4.08 -12.02
N THR A 245 -16.17 -4.23 -11.96
CA THR A 245 -15.35 -4.53 -13.14
C THR A 245 -15.30 -6.02 -13.45
N LEU A 246 -15.13 -6.86 -12.44
CA LEU A 246 -14.89 -8.30 -12.59
C LEU A 246 -16.18 -9.14 -12.52
N ALA A 247 -17.23 -8.63 -11.86
CA ALA A 247 -18.54 -9.27 -11.73
C ALA A 247 -19.68 -8.25 -11.90
N PRO A 248 -19.84 -7.65 -13.10
CA PRO A 248 -20.81 -6.59 -13.30
C PRO A 248 -22.24 -7.08 -13.06
N GLY A 249 -23.07 -6.20 -12.50
CA GLY A 249 -24.51 -6.43 -12.32
C GLY A 249 -25.04 -6.29 -10.89
N ARG A 250 -24.17 -6.15 -9.90
CA ARG A 250 -24.55 -5.84 -8.52
C ARG A 250 -24.82 -4.34 -8.35
N LYS A 251 -25.88 -4.02 -7.61
CA LYS A 251 -26.22 -2.64 -7.24
C LYS A 251 -25.90 -2.41 -5.76
N TRP A 252 -24.72 -1.87 -5.50
CA TRP A 252 -24.16 -1.63 -4.17
C TRP A 252 -25.06 -0.80 -3.25
N ILE A 253 -25.76 0.21 -3.82
CA ILE A 253 -26.64 1.10 -3.08
C ILE A 253 -27.87 0.39 -2.48
N GLU A 254 -28.19 -0.81 -2.91
CA GLU A 254 -29.31 -1.61 -2.41
C GLU A 254 -28.94 -2.41 -1.15
N PHE A 255 -27.66 -2.44 -0.76
CA PHE A 255 -27.13 -3.23 0.34
C PHE A 255 -26.37 -2.36 1.35
N GLY A 256 -26.31 -2.83 2.60
CA GLY A 256 -25.49 -2.23 3.64
C GLY A 256 -23.97 -2.46 3.41
N GLU A 257 -23.14 -1.67 4.07
CA GLU A 257 -21.68 -1.79 3.96
C GLU A 257 -21.20 -3.20 4.37
N HIS A 258 -21.72 -3.73 5.47
CA HIS A 258 -21.38 -5.08 5.93
C HIS A 258 -21.68 -6.15 4.87
N GLU A 259 -22.89 -6.15 4.31
CA GLU A 259 -23.29 -7.12 3.27
C GLU A 259 -22.43 -7.00 2.02
N ASN A 260 -22.05 -5.78 1.64
CA ASN A 260 -21.19 -5.55 0.50
C ASN A 260 -19.78 -6.13 0.71
N ASN A 261 -19.19 -5.93 1.89
CA ASN A 261 -17.85 -6.43 2.18
C ASN A 261 -17.83 -7.95 2.30
N VAL A 262 -18.83 -8.56 2.94
CA VAL A 262 -19.01 -10.02 3.00
C VAL A 262 -19.09 -10.60 1.59
N HIS A 263 -19.99 -10.06 0.77
CA HIS A 263 -20.18 -10.56 -0.60
C HIS A 263 -18.90 -10.42 -1.45
N PHE A 264 -18.16 -9.32 -1.30
CA PHE A 264 -16.91 -9.11 -2.02
C PHE A 264 -15.85 -10.17 -1.65
N LEU A 265 -15.69 -10.48 -0.37
CA LEU A 265 -14.74 -11.48 0.09
C LEU A 265 -15.12 -12.89 -0.37
N ASP A 266 -16.41 -13.24 -0.31
CA ASP A 266 -16.91 -14.50 -0.87
C ASP A 266 -16.62 -14.58 -2.37
N PHE A 267 -16.91 -13.49 -3.12
CA PHE A 267 -16.62 -13.42 -4.56
C PHE A 267 -15.12 -13.62 -4.85
N LEU A 268 -14.22 -12.99 -4.08
CA LEU A 268 -12.77 -13.18 -4.26
C LEU A 268 -12.36 -14.63 -3.99
N THR A 269 -12.86 -15.21 -2.91
CA THR A 269 -12.52 -16.58 -2.51
C THR A 269 -13.03 -17.58 -3.53
N GLU A 270 -14.30 -17.51 -3.94
CA GLU A 270 -14.89 -18.43 -4.90
C GLU A 270 -14.22 -18.37 -6.27
N ARG A 271 -13.80 -17.17 -6.70
CA ARG A 271 -13.27 -16.98 -8.06
C ARG A 271 -11.77 -17.16 -8.15
N PHE A 272 -11.00 -16.73 -7.15
CA PHE A 272 -9.56 -16.58 -7.24
C PHE A 272 -8.76 -17.46 -6.30
N TRP A 273 -9.38 -18.13 -5.33
CA TRP A 273 -8.68 -19.16 -4.58
C TRP A 273 -8.36 -20.35 -5.47
N ARG A 274 -7.20 -20.96 -5.23
CA ARG A 274 -6.77 -22.18 -5.91
C ARG A 274 -6.20 -23.17 -4.90
N LYS A 275 -6.43 -24.44 -5.14
CA LYS A 275 -5.87 -25.54 -4.37
C LYS A 275 -4.38 -25.70 -4.70
N ASP A 276 -3.54 -25.01 -3.96
CA ASP A 276 -2.07 -25.04 -4.11
C ASP A 276 -1.33 -25.36 -2.80
N GLY A 277 -2.08 -25.71 -1.74
CA GLY A 277 -1.52 -26.04 -0.42
C GLY A 277 -0.95 -24.85 0.35
N ARG A 278 -1.37 -23.63 0.01
CA ARG A 278 -0.89 -22.38 0.64
C ARG A 278 -2.05 -21.66 1.32
N THR A 279 -1.72 -20.97 2.40
CA THR A 279 -2.65 -20.02 3.03
C THR A 279 -2.88 -18.86 2.08
N LYS A 280 -4.15 -18.45 1.94
CA LYS A 280 -4.54 -17.27 1.17
C LYS A 280 -5.42 -16.37 2.03
N LEU A 281 -5.14 -15.08 2.01
CA LEU A 281 -5.86 -14.06 2.77
C LEU A 281 -6.37 -12.96 1.85
N PHE A 282 -7.68 -12.72 1.89
CA PHE A 282 -8.33 -11.58 1.28
C PHE A 282 -8.88 -10.64 2.35
N GLY A 283 -8.81 -9.33 2.15
CA GLY A 283 -9.35 -8.38 3.10
C GLY A 283 -9.78 -7.06 2.51
N VAL A 284 -10.63 -6.36 3.27
CA VAL A 284 -11.14 -5.02 2.96
C VAL A 284 -10.98 -4.14 4.17
N THR A 285 -10.28 -3.02 4.01
CA THR A 285 -10.18 -1.99 5.06
C THR A 285 -11.39 -1.08 5.01
N VAL A 286 -11.92 -0.75 6.18
CA VAL A 286 -13.03 0.18 6.39
C VAL A 286 -12.62 1.27 7.38
N SER A 287 -13.47 2.29 7.57
CA SER A 287 -13.14 3.44 8.40
C SER A 287 -12.84 3.11 9.87
N ASP A 288 -13.43 2.04 10.39
CA ASP A 288 -13.35 1.61 11.80
C ASP A 288 -12.71 0.23 12.00
N GLY A 289 -11.99 -0.29 11.00
CA GLY A 289 -11.34 -1.60 11.09
C GLY A 289 -11.11 -2.28 9.75
N ALA A 290 -11.33 -3.60 9.70
CA ALA A 290 -11.24 -4.35 8.46
C ALA A 290 -12.12 -5.62 8.48
N TYR A 291 -12.35 -6.13 7.29
CA TYR A 291 -12.88 -7.48 7.06
C TYR A 291 -11.77 -8.36 6.52
N GLU A 292 -11.74 -9.62 6.91
CA GLU A 292 -10.85 -10.62 6.34
C GLU A 292 -11.57 -11.93 6.08
N GLN A 293 -11.10 -12.67 5.08
CA GLN A 293 -11.45 -14.05 4.82
C GLN A 293 -10.21 -14.80 4.35
N HIS A 294 -9.97 -15.96 4.92
CA HIS A 294 -8.80 -16.74 4.56
C HIS A 294 -9.14 -18.20 4.24
N VAL A 295 -8.27 -18.79 3.44
CA VAL A 295 -8.30 -20.22 3.12
C VAL A 295 -6.99 -20.84 3.58
N ASN A 296 -7.08 -21.85 4.39
CA ASN A 296 -5.96 -22.60 4.94
C ASN A 296 -5.40 -23.63 3.96
N PRO A 297 -4.18 -24.16 4.18
CA PRO A 297 -3.59 -25.19 3.34
C PRO A 297 -4.41 -26.49 3.23
N ASP A 298 -5.25 -26.78 4.22
CA ASP A 298 -6.18 -27.90 4.26
C ASP A 298 -7.53 -27.63 3.56
N GLU A 299 -7.63 -26.44 2.89
CA GLU A 299 -8.81 -26.00 2.14
C GLU A 299 -9.98 -25.53 3.02
N THR A 300 -9.80 -25.44 4.33
CA THR A 300 -10.81 -24.81 5.18
C THR A 300 -10.89 -23.31 4.94
N VAL A 301 -12.09 -22.79 4.77
CA VAL A 301 -12.39 -21.36 4.64
C VAL A 301 -12.86 -20.85 5.98
N ASP A 302 -12.29 -19.77 6.46
CA ASP A 302 -12.72 -19.04 7.66
C ASP A 302 -13.02 -17.59 7.29
N GLY A 303 -14.09 -17.04 7.84
CA GLY A 303 -14.59 -15.70 7.52
C GLY A 303 -15.79 -15.75 6.55
N PRO A 304 -16.24 -14.57 6.09
CA PRO A 304 -15.71 -13.22 6.34
C PRO A 304 -15.88 -12.77 7.80
N ASN A 305 -14.79 -12.38 8.43
CA ASN A 305 -14.75 -11.87 9.80
C ASN A 305 -14.61 -10.34 9.80
N ARG A 306 -15.46 -9.62 10.55
CA ARG A 306 -15.30 -8.20 10.81
C ARG A 306 -14.47 -8.01 12.08
N ILE A 307 -13.40 -7.23 11.97
CA ILE A 307 -12.49 -6.92 13.07
C ILE A 307 -12.48 -5.40 13.27
N GLU A 308 -13.18 -4.94 14.30
CA GLU A 308 -13.23 -3.52 14.67
C GLU A 308 -11.91 -3.07 15.28
N SER A 309 -11.44 -1.89 14.90
CA SER A 309 -10.22 -1.30 15.45
C SER A 309 -10.41 -0.88 16.91
N ARG A 310 -9.50 -1.27 17.77
CA ARG A 310 -9.44 -0.84 19.18
C ARG A 310 -8.66 0.46 19.39
N PHE A 311 -8.16 1.07 18.31
CA PHE A 311 -7.19 2.16 18.33
C PHE A 311 -7.73 3.46 17.68
N MET A 312 -9.05 3.66 17.70
CA MET A 312 -9.68 4.78 16.99
C MET A 312 -9.50 6.13 17.69
N ALA A 313 -9.26 6.15 19.01
CA ALA A 313 -9.20 7.39 19.80
C ALA A 313 -8.08 8.34 19.34
N GLY A 314 -8.35 9.66 19.34
CA GLY A 314 -7.42 10.72 18.96
C GLY A 314 -7.76 11.39 17.63
N GLU A 315 -7.25 12.60 17.45
CA GLU A 315 -7.46 13.38 16.22
C GLU A 315 -6.56 12.87 15.09
N VAL A 316 -7.11 12.84 13.89
CA VAL A 316 -6.37 12.49 12.67
C VAL A 316 -5.66 13.74 12.14
N VAL A 317 -4.36 13.62 11.92
CA VAL A 317 -3.53 14.68 11.33
C VAL A 317 -3.56 14.59 9.80
N ASP A 318 -3.39 13.38 9.26
CA ASP A 318 -3.38 13.15 7.82
C ASP A 318 -3.83 11.73 7.47
N LEU A 319 -4.83 11.61 6.58
CA LEU A 319 -5.34 10.32 6.13
C LEU A 319 -4.53 9.69 4.98
N VAL A 320 -3.63 10.45 4.33
CA VAL A 320 -2.85 9.92 3.21
C VAL A 320 -1.83 8.90 3.73
N GLY A 321 -1.90 7.69 3.17
CA GLY A 321 -1.08 6.55 3.59
C GLY A 321 -1.71 5.69 4.71
N ALA A 322 -2.98 5.93 5.11
CA ALA A 322 -3.67 5.08 6.08
C ALA A 322 -3.72 3.60 5.65
N GLY A 323 -4.06 3.35 4.38
CA GLY A 323 -4.05 1.99 3.82
C GLY A 323 -2.66 1.37 3.77
N ASP A 324 -1.64 2.15 3.44
CA ASP A 324 -0.25 1.70 3.39
C ASP A 324 0.27 1.32 4.76
N SER A 325 -0.03 2.16 5.77
CA SER A 325 0.36 1.91 7.15
C SER A 325 -0.40 0.72 7.76
N PHE A 326 -1.67 0.51 7.41
CA PHE A 326 -2.39 -0.72 7.76
C PHE A 326 -1.66 -1.95 7.20
N ARG A 327 -1.31 -1.92 5.91
CA ARG A 327 -0.58 -3.04 5.27
C ARG A 327 0.81 -3.22 5.89
N ALA A 328 1.49 -2.14 6.31
CA ALA A 328 2.77 -2.25 7.03
C ALA A 328 2.63 -3.06 8.33
N GLY A 329 1.58 -2.81 9.11
CA GLY A 329 1.28 -3.57 10.33
C GLY A 329 0.95 -5.03 10.05
N LEU A 330 0.08 -5.29 9.05
CA LEU A 330 -0.26 -6.64 8.61
C LEU A 330 0.98 -7.42 8.15
N ILE A 331 1.82 -6.81 7.29
CA ILE A 331 3.09 -7.38 6.81
C ILE A 331 4.02 -7.68 7.99
N THR A 332 4.14 -6.77 8.94
CA THR A 332 4.98 -6.94 10.12
C THR A 332 4.54 -8.16 10.92
N TYR A 333 3.24 -8.30 11.18
CA TYR A 333 2.71 -9.44 11.93
C TYR A 333 2.93 -10.76 11.17
N VAL A 334 2.50 -10.83 9.92
CA VAL A 334 2.63 -12.05 9.09
C VAL A 334 4.10 -12.45 8.91
N THR A 335 5.00 -11.50 8.69
CA THR A 335 6.44 -11.80 8.55
C THR A 335 7.03 -12.32 9.86
N SER A 336 6.58 -11.82 11.00
CA SER A 336 7.03 -12.28 12.32
C SER A 336 6.49 -13.66 12.69
N HIS A 337 5.34 -14.06 12.10
CA HIS A 337 4.65 -15.35 12.29
C HIS A 337 4.57 -16.15 10.99
N LEU A 338 5.65 -16.14 10.21
CA LEU A 338 5.62 -16.69 8.86
C LEU A 338 5.39 -18.21 8.80
N ASP A 339 5.90 -18.94 9.78
CA ASP A 339 5.74 -20.40 9.85
C ASP A 339 4.30 -20.75 10.21
N GLU A 340 3.68 -20.00 11.11
CA GLU A 340 2.26 -20.12 11.45
C GLU A 340 1.37 -19.74 10.26
N PHE A 341 1.74 -18.69 9.50
CA PHE A 341 1.03 -18.34 8.28
C PHE A 341 1.07 -19.48 7.26
N LYS A 342 2.26 -20.03 7.00
CA LYS A 342 2.42 -21.15 6.06
C LYS A 342 1.70 -22.42 6.50
N ALA A 343 1.55 -22.62 7.82
CA ALA A 343 0.84 -23.77 8.39
C ALA A 343 -0.69 -23.56 8.47
N GLY A 344 -1.20 -22.34 8.21
CA GLY A 344 -2.61 -21.98 8.39
C GLY A 344 -3.05 -21.91 9.84
N SER A 345 -2.11 -21.60 10.76
CA SER A 345 -2.38 -21.51 12.21
C SER A 345 -2.14 -20.12 12.78
N ILE A 346 -1.91 -19.14 11.92
CA ILE A 346 -1.73 -17.74 12.32
C ILE A 346 -3.03 -17.14 12.85
N ASP A 347 -2.95 -16.24 13.83
CA ASP A 347 -4.11 -15.47 14.29
C ASP A 347 -4.32 -14.24 13.40
N PHE A 348 -5.32 -14.31 12.51
CA PHE A 348 -5.64 -13.21 11.61
C PHE A 348 -6.32 -12.04 12.32
N THR A 349 -6.96 -12.26 13.47
CA THR A 349 -7.48 -11.15 14.31
C THR A 349 -6.32 -10.29 14.83
N GLU A 350 -5.28 -10.91 15.39
CA GLU A 350 -4.07 -10.18 15.80
C GLU A 350 -3.39 -9.48 14.60
N ALA A 351 -3.32 -10.15 13.44
CA ALA A 351 -2.73 -9.59 12.23
C ALA A 351 -3.45 -8.31 11.76
N VAL A 352 -4.78 -8.33 11.73
CA VAL A 352 -5.61 -7.17 11.37
C VAL A 352 -5.52 -6.08 12.44
N GLN A 353 -5.53 -6.44 13.73
CA GLN A 353 -5.35 -5.46 14.82
C GLN A 353 -3.97 -4.80 14.78
N MET A 354 -2.92 -5.51 14.37
CA MET A 354 -1.61 -4.92 14.14
C MET A 354 -1.67 -3.89 12.99
N GLY A 355 -2.39 -4.21 11.91
CA GLY A 355 -2.69 -3.26 10.83
C GLY A 355 -3.43 -2.01 11.33
N ASN A 356 -4.49 -2.19 12.11
CA ASN A 356 -5.26 -1.11 12.71
C ASN A 356 -4.41 -0.21 13.63
N LEU A 357 -3.52 -0.81 14.43
CA LEU A 357 -2.62 -0.09 15.33
C LEU A 357 -1.63 0.77 14.52
N PHE A 358 -1.00 0.20 13.49
CA PHE A 358 -0.09 0.95 12.63
C PHE A 358 -0.78 2.11 11.91
N ALA A 359 -1.96 1.88 11.34
CA ALA A 359 -2.74 2.92 10.71
C ALA A 359 -3.05 4.06 11.70
N SER A 360 -3.53 3.73 12.88
CA SER A 360 -3.82 4.70 13.93
C SER A 360 -2.60 5.53 14.32
N MET A 361 -1.46 4.87 14.56
CA MET A 361 -0.21 5.55 14.94
C MET A 361 0.31 6.48 13.84
N PHE A 362 0.17 6.08 12.59
CA PHE A 362 0.68 6.82 11.45
C PHE A 362 -0.17 8.06 11.12
N ILE A 363 -1.51 7.91 11.04
CA ILE A 363 -2.40 9.01 10.65
C ILE A 363 -2.55 10.09 11.72
N LYS A 364 -2.15 9.81 12.96
CA LYS A 364 -2.18 10.73 14.11
C LYS A 364 -0.79 11.32 14.42
N ALA A 365 0.25 10.87 13.73
CA ALA A 365 1.58 11.42 13.87
C ALA A 365 1.70 12.78 13.18
N PRO A 366 2.51 13.72 13.70
CA PRO A 366 2.84 14.93 12.99
C PRO A 366 3.60 14.62 11.70
N LEU A 367 3.41 15.42 10.65
CA LEU A 367 3.98 15.16 9.32
C LEU A 367 5.52 15.10 9.35
N GLU A 368 6.15 15.89 10.20
CA GLU A 368 7.61 15.94 10.39
C GLU A 368 8.18 14.72 11.13
N ASP A 369 7.34 13.95 11.83
CA ASP A 369 7.73 12.70 12.52
C ASP A 369 6.69 11.60 12.33
N ARG A 370 6.30 11.34 11.08
CA ARG A 370 5.24 10.37 10.72
C ARG A 370 5.50 8.96 11.22
N TYR A 371 6.77 8.60 11.44
CA TYR A 371 7.17 7.25 11.85
C TYR A 371 7.43 7.12 13.35
N GLY A 372 7.47 8.24 14.08
CA GLY A 372 7.90 8.31 15.48
C GLY A 372 7.11 7.45 16.44
N ASN A 373 5.82 7.27 16.17
CA ASN A 373 4.91 6.52 17.03
C ASN A 373 4.99 4.99 16.87
N ILE A 374 5.80 4.47 15.93
CA ILE A 374 5.99 3.03 15.76
C ILE A 374 7.16 2.55 16.64
N HIS A 375 6.91 1.51 17.41
CA HIS A 375 7.84 0.92 18.36
C HIS A 375 8.30 -0.48 17.94
N ALA A 376 9.24 -1.06 18.70
CA ALA A 376 9.69 -2.43 18.50
C ALA A 376 8.52 -3.43 18.53
N TYR A 377 8.62 -4.49 17.74
CA TYR A 377 7.55 -5.47 17.53
C TYR A 377 6.91 -5.98 18.81
N ASP A 378 7.72 -6.36 19.80
CA ASP A 378 7.20 -6.91 21.07
C ASP A 378 6.31 -5.93 21.83
N LYS A 379 6.61 -4.62 21.78
CA LYS A 379 5.77 -3.59 22.40
C LYS A 379 4.45 -3.45 21.67
N MET A 380 4.49 -3.38 20.31
CA MET A 380 3.30 -3.30 19.50
C MET A 380 2.41 -4.55 19.71
N LEU A 381 3.01 -5.74 19.72
CA LEU A 381 2.30 -7.00 19.92
C LEU A 381 1.65 -7.08 21.33
N LYS A 382 2.33 -6.58 22.36
CA LYS A 382 1.75 -6.52 23.71
C LYS A 382 0.47 -5.68 23.75
N VAL A 383 0.44 -4.54 23.04
CA VAL A 383 -0.74 -3.68 22.92
C VAL A 383 -1.85 -4.39 22.13
N VAL A 384 -1.53 -5.04 21.01
CA VAL A 384 -2.49 -5.84 20.24
C VAL A 384 -3.10 -6.96 21.10
N ARG A 385 -2.33 -7.61 21.95
CA ARG A 385 -2.78 -8.72 22.81
C ARG A 385 -3.45 -8.28 24.12
N SER A 386 -3.39 -6.99 24.46
CA SER A 386 -3.98 -6.49 25.71
C SER A 386 -5.51 -6.55 25.76
N ASP A 387 -6.16 -6.69 24.63
CA ASP A 387 -7.63 -6.68 24.45
C ASP A 387 -8.31 -5.42 25.03
N VAL A 388 -7.55 -4.32 25.08
CA VAL A 388 -8.02 -3.02 25.59
C VAL A 388 -8.45 -2.13 24.42
N THR A 389 -9.61 -1.49 24.56
CA THR A 389 -10.02 -0.36 23.71
C THR A 389 -9.63 0.93 24.38
N TYR A 390 -8.69 1.65 23.78
CA TYR A 390 -8.14 2.88 24.35
C TYR A 390 -9.11 4.05 24.16
N GLN A 391 -9.25 4.89 25.19
CA GLN A 391 -10.19 6.04 25.19
C GLN A 391 -9.52 7.33 24.71
N SER A 392 -8.18 7.40 24.72
CA SER A 392 -7.40 8.52 24.20
C SER A 392 -6.14 8.03 23.49
N PHE A 393 -5.57 8.92 22.65
CA PHE A 393 -4.30 8.62 22.00
C PHE A 393 -3.14 8.58 22.99
N ASP A 394 -3.18 9.41 24.05
CA ASP A 394 -2.17 9.42 25.12
C ASP A 394 -2.13 8.10 25.86
N GLU A 395 -3.31 7.53 26.21
CA GLU A 395 -3.36 6.19 26.84
C GLU A 395 -2.72 5.11 25.95
N LEU A 396 -2.93 5.19 24.64
CA LEU A 396 -2.32 4.26 23.70
C LEU A 396 -0.81 4.45 23.60
N GLN A 397 -0.31 5.70 23.59
CA GLN A 397 1.13 6.00 23.61
C GLN A 397 1.78 5.55 24.93
N ASP A 398 1.13 5.75 26.06
CA ASP A 398 1.61 5.28 27.37
C ASP A 398 1.74 3.76 27.43
N ALA A 399 0.80 3.03 26.82
CA ALA A 399 0.86 1.57 26.72
C ALA A 399 2.01 1.06 25.85
N LEU A 400 2.51 1.87 24.91
CA LEU A 400 3.66 1.57 24.04
C LEU A 400 5.00 2.02 24.63
N SER A 401 5.00 2.88 25.63
CA SER A 401 6.22 3.36 26.28
C SER A 401 6.82 2.31 27.24
#